data_aa147479ac0527645dda10321c0fda62
#
_entry.id   aa147479ac0527645dda10321c0fda62
#
_cell.length_a   1.000
_cell.length_b   1.000
_cell.length_c   1.000
_cell.angle_alpha   90.00
_cell.angle_beta   90.00
_cell.angle_gamma   90.00
#
_symmetry.space_group_name_H-M   'P 1'
#
loop_
_entity.id
_entity.type
_entity.pdbx_description
1 polymer ?
#
loop_
_entity_poly.entity_id
_entity_poly.type
_entity_poly.pdbx_seq_one_letter_code
_entity_poly.pdbx_strand_id
1 'polypeptide(L)'
;MMTTTHTNSKAAAHVSRTPRPADLFEAVFDISYLVFDLIAAIIFFIWANGRVLFDLYGILTLVLCIGDAFHLVPRVVRALRGTNPQIKRFLGRGLQISSITMTVFYILLMYIWKETFPQFSLAPAIAYAVWISATIRIIICLLPQNDWTGAVSYTHLTLPTNREV
;
A
#
# COMPACT_ATOMS: atom_id res chain seq x y z
N MET A 1 -9.31 -31.33 48.15
CA MET A 1 -9.30 -29.95 47.70
C MET A 1 -8.67 -29.95 46.32
N MET A 2 -9.51 -30.09 45.31
CA MET A 2 -9.10 -30.26 43.90
C MET A 2 -9.25 -28.93 43.19
N THR A 3 -8.13 -28.32 42.81
CA THR A 3 -8.05 -27.08 42.05
C THR A 3 -8.05 -27.44 40.57
N THR A 4 -9.18 -27.25 39.89
CA THR A 4 -9.31 -27.38 38.45
C THR A 4 -8.79 -26.11 37.82
N THR A 5 -7.59 -26.17 37.21
CA THR A 5 -7.06 -25.14 36.32
C THR A 5 -7.80 -25.17 34.98
N HIS A 6 -8.69 -24.21 34.79
CA HIS A 6 -9.30 -23.92 33.49
C HIS A 6 -8.24 -23.25 32.58
N THR A 7 -7.58 -24.05 31.76
CA THR A 7 -6.79 -23.58 30.64
C THR A 7 -7.75 -23.09 29.53
N ASN A 8 -8.00 -21.80 29.53
CA ASN A 8 -8.83 -21.16 28.52
C ASN A 8 -7.99 -20.96 27.24
N SER A 9 -7.83 -22.03 26.46
CA SER A 9 -7.27 -21.99 25.11
C SER A 9 -8.29 -21.32 24.18
N LYS A 10 -8.23 -19.99 24.09
CA LYS A 10 -8.85 -19.26 22.98
C LYS A 10 -8.05 -19.54 21.72
N ALA A 11 -8.25 -20.70 21.12
CA ALA A 11 -7.90 -20.93 19.73
C ALA A 11 -8.64 -19.89 18.91
N ALA A 12 -7.88 -18.95 18.33
CA ALA A 12 -8.41 -17.94 17.40
C ALA A 12 -9.05 -18.70 16.24
N ALA A 13 -10.38 -18.78 16.24
CA ALA A 13 -11.14 -19.46 15.23
C ALA A 13 -10.79 -18.86 13.87
N HIS A 14 -10.15 -19.65 13.04
CA HIS A 14 -9.92 -19.36 11.64
C HIS A 14 -11.29 -19.43 10.95
N VAL A 15 -11.94 -18.28 10.81
CA VAL A 15 -13.20 -18.19 10.07
C VAL A 15 -12.84 -18.29 8.59
N SER A 16 -12.84 -19.51 8.07
CA SER A 16 -12.79 -19.74 6.63
C SER A 16 -14.13 -19.29 6.03
N ARG A 17 -14.12 -18.11 5.43
CA ARG A 17 -15.26 -17.54 4.75
C ARG A 17 -15.14 -17.85 3.27
N THR A 18 -16.18 -18.41 2.66
CA THR A 18 -16.28 -18.47 1.20
C THR A 18 -16.20 -17.04 0.61
N PRO A 19 -15.31 -16.81 -0.37
CA PRO A 19 -15.17 -15.50 -1.00
C PRO A 19 -16.50 -15.05 -1.61
N ARG A 20 -16.88 -13.81 -1.40
CA ARG A 20 -18.02 -13.20 -2.08
C ARG A 20 -17.61 -12.84 -3.51
N PRO A 21 -18.55 -12.66 -4.45
CA PRO A 21 -18.25 -12.21 -5.80
C PRO A 21 -17.46 -10.88 -5.83
N ALA A 22 -17.75 -9.96 -4.90
CA ALA A 22 -17.01 -8.72 -4.74
C ALA A 22 -15.55 -8.93 -4.32
N ASP A 23 -15.28 -9.89 -3.43
CA ASP A 23 -13.92 -10.23 -2.97
C ASP A 23 -13.10 -10.83 -4.13
N LEU A 24 -13.73 -11.63 -5.00
CA LEU A 24 -13.11 -12.18 -6.20
C LEU A 24 -12.80 -11.09 -7.23
N PHE A 25 -13.75 -10.18 -7.47
CA PHE A 25 -13.54 -9.05 -8.38
C PHE A 25 -12.38 -8.16 -7.91
N GLU A 26 -12.32 -7.84 -6.61
CA GLU A 26 -11.23 -7.10 -5.99
C GLU A 26 -9.89 -7.80 -6.23
N ALA A 27 -9.82 -9.11 -5.96
CA ALA A 27 -8.58 -9.89 -6.14
C ALA A 27 -8.12 -9.93 -7.60
N VAL A 28 -9.04 -10.14 -8.55
CA VAL A 28 -8.73 -10.15 -9.99
C VAL A 28 -8.23 -8.78 -10.45
N PHE A 29 -8.90 -7.71 -10.00
CA PHE A 29 -8.50 -6.34 -10.33
C PHE A 29 -7.10 -6.02 -9.81
N ASP A 30 -6.83 -6.30 -8.52
CA ASP A 30 -5.54 -6.04 -7.89
C ASP A 30 -4.39 -6.82 -8.58
N ILE A 31 -4.62 -8.08 -8.93
CA ILE A 31 -3.62 -8.90 -9.65
C ILE A 31 -3.40 -8.35 -11.07
N SER A 32 -4.48 -8.04 -11.79
CA SER A 32 -4.38 -7.53 -13.16
C SER A 32 -3.64 -6.19 -13.20
N TYR A 33 -3.88 -5.33 -12.22
CA TYR A 33 -3.18 -4.07 -12.06
C TYR A 33 -1.67 -4.28 -11.87
N LEU A 34 -1.25 -5.13 -10.93
CA LEU A 34 0.16 -5.41 -10.69
C LEU A 34 0.86 -6.04 -11.91
N VAL A 35 0.17 -6.95 -12.61
CA VAL A 35 0.70 -7.56 -13.84
C VAL A 35 0.85 -6.51 -14.94
N PHE A 36 -0.13 -5.62 -15.09
CA PHE A 36 -0.07 -4.52 -16.05
C PHE A 36 1.11 -3.58 -15.77
N ASP A 37 1.30 -3.17 -14.52
CA ASP A 37 2.41 -2.29 -14.13
C ASP A 37 3.78 -2.95 -14.38
N LEU A 38 3.90 -4.24 -14.05
CA LEU A 38 5.15 -4.96 -14.30
C LEU A 38 5.47 -5.05 -15.80
N ILE A 39 4.48 -5.38 -16.63
CA ILE A 39 4.64 -5.45 -18.08
C ILE A 39 4.98 -4.06 -18.64
N ALA A 40 4.31 -3.01 -18.19
CA ALA A 40 4.57 -1.65 -18.62
C ALA A 40 6.00 -1.21 -18.26
N ALA A 41 6.47 -1.50 -17.04
CA ALA A 41 7.84 -1.22 -16.64
C ALA A 41 8.87 -1.90 -17.55
N ILE A 42 8.66 -3.19 -17.86
CA ILE A 42 9.54 -3.97 -18.75
C ILE A 42 9.55 -3.35 -20.16
N ILE A 43 8.40 -2.98 -20.70
CA ILE A 43 8.27 -2.34 -22.01
C ILE A 43 9.02 -1.02 -22.05
N PHE A 44 8.90 -0.18 -21.00
CA PHE A 44 9.64 1.07 -20.93
C PHE A 44 11.14 0.86 -20.95
N PHE A 45 11.69 -0.12 -20.21
CA PHE A 45 13.10 -0.42 -20.22
C PHE A 45 13.58 -0.97 -21.57
N ILE A 46 12.80 -1.84 -22.23
CA ILE A 46 13.15 -2.37 -23.58
C ILE A 46 13.20 -1.22 -24.60
N TRP A 47 12.26 -0.27 -24.50
CA TRP A 47 12.19 0.84 -25.45
C TRP A 47 13.06 2.04 -25.08
N ALA A 48 13.72 2.00 -23.92
CA ALA A 48 14.55 3.10 -23.45
C ALA A 48 15.68 3.41 -24.44
N ASN A 49 16.40 2.37 -24.89
CA ASN A 49 17.48 2.50 -25.86
C ASN A 49 18.37 3.75 -25.66
N GLY A 50 18.74 4.00 -24.39
CA GLY A 50 19.54 5.16 -23.98
C GLY A 50 18.78 6.48 -23.81
N ARG A 51 17.45 6.47 -23.92
CA ARG A 51 16.61 7.65 -23.67
C ARG A 51 16.21 7.74 -22.20
N VAL A 52 16.79 8.67 -21.50
CA VAL A 52 16.59 8.89 -20.04
C VAL A 52 15.11 8.95 -19.65
N LEU A 53 14.28 9.56 -20.48
CA LEU A 53 12.85 9.69 -20.21
C LEU A 53 12.15 8.32 -20.08
N PHE A 54 12.49 7.37 -20.95
CA PHE A 54 11.91 6.02 -20.89
C PHE A 54 12.44 5.21 -19.70
N ASP A 55 13.72 5.41 -19.35
CA ASP A 55 14.29 4.82 -18.13
C ASP A 55 13.59 5.35 -16.88
N LEU A 56 13.33 6.65 -16.83
CA LEU A 56 12.59 7.26 -15.73
C LEU A 56 11.15 6.73 -15.62
N TYR A 57 10.44 6.57 -16.73
CA TYR A 57 9.11 5.96 -16.74
C TYR A 57 9.17 4.49 -16.31
N GLY A 58 10.17 3.74 -16.75
CA GLY A 58 10.39 2.36 -16.31
C GLY A 58 10.60 2.26 -14.80
N ILE A 59 11.47 3.11 -14.25
CA ILE A 59 11.73 3.17 -12.80
C ILE A 59 10.46 3.60 -12.05
N LEU A 60 9.74 4.62 -12.53
CA LEU A 60 8.51 5.10 -11.93
C LEU A 60 7.48 3.99 -11.80
N THR A 61 7.22 3.27 -12.91
CA THR A 61 6.24 2.18 -12.96
C THR A 61 6.67 1.00 -12.09
N LEU A 62 7.98 0.68 -12.09
CA LEU A 62 8.52 -0.38 -11.23
C LEU A 62 8.38 -0.05 -9.74
N VAL A 63 8.69 1.19 -9.34
CA VAL A 63 8.50 1.65 -7.95
C VAL A 63 7.03 1.58 -7.54
N LEU A 64 6.11 1.94 -8.45
CA LEU A 64 4.68 1.83 -8.22
C LEU A 64 4.27 0.37 -8.04
N CYS A 65 4.65 -0.51 -8.97
CA CYS A 65 4.36 -1.94 -8.92
C CYS A 65 4.86 -2.58 -7.60
N ILE A 66 6.12 -2.34 -7.24
CA ILE A 66 6.70 -2.90 -6.00
C ILE A 66 6.00 -2.33 -4.78
N GLY A 67 5.80 -1.02 -4.70
CA GLY A 67 5.15 -0.35 -3.58
C GLY A 67 3.73 -0.85 -3.35
N ASP A 68 2.98 -1.00 -4.41
CA ASP A 68 1.59 -1.46 -4.35
C ASP A 68 1.50 -2.96 -4.08
N ALA A 69 2.44 -3.77 -4.58
CA ALA A 69 2.46 -5.20 -4.28
C ALA A 69 2.51 -5.48 -2.77
N PHE A 70 3.22 -4.66 -1.98
CA PHE A 70 3.33 -4.86 -0.53
C PHE A 70 1.98 -4.76 0.20
N HIS A 71 1.03 -3.99 -0.30
CA HIS A 71 -0.29 -3.91 0.33
C HIS A 71 -1.39 -4.64 -0.46
N LEU A 72 -1.29 -4.72 -1.79
CA LEU A 72 -2.28 -5.42 -2.62
C LEU A 72 -2.18 -6.94 -2.47
N VAL A 73 -0.97 -7.52 -2.40
CA VAL A 73 -0.83 -8.98 -2.21
C VAL A 73 -1.48 -9.45 -0.90
N PRO A 74 -1.23 -8.84 0.29
CA PRO A 74 -1.94 -9.21 1.50
C PRO A 74 -3.46 -8.97 1.41
N ARG A 75 -3.90 -7.98 0.63
CA ARG A 75 -5.32 -7.68 0.39
C ARG A 75 -5.99 -8.79 -0.41
N VAL A 76 -5.34 -9.26 -1.48
CA VAL A 76 -5.79 -10.43 -2.27
C VAL A 76 -5.84 -11.68 -1.39
N VAL A 77 -4.80 -11.94 -0.59
CA VAL A 77 -4.79 -13.08 0.34
C VAL A 77 -5.94 -12.99 1.35
N ARG A 78 -6.22 -11.81 1.88
CA ARG A 78 -7.36 -11.55 2.76
C ARG A 78 -8.69 -11.82 2.07
N ALA A 79 -8.85 -11.37 0.82
CA ALA A 79 -10.07 -11.57 0.03
C ALA A 79 -10.35 -13.06 -0.21
N LEU A 80 -9.31 -13.85 -0.51
CA LEU A 80 -9.45 -15.26 -0.85
C LEU A 80 -9.46 -16.20 0.36
N ARG A 81 -8.71 -15.89 1.43
CA ARG A 81 -8.52 -16.78 2.59
C ARG A 81 -9.15 -16.29 3.89
N GLY A 82 -9.74 -15.10 3.86
CA GLY A 82 -10.26 -14.45 5.06
C GLY A 82 -9.19 -13.73 5.88
N THR A 83 -9.58 -13.22 7.04
CA THR A 83 -8.73 -12.36 7.88
C THR A 83 -8.13 -13.15 9.05
N ASN A 84 -6.82 -13.03 9.24
CA ASN A 84 -6.13 -13.48 10.44
C ASN A 84 -5.21 -12.36 10.99
N PRO A 85 -4.71 -12.46 12.23
CA PRO A 85 -3.85 -11.44 12.83
C PRO A 85 -2.56 -11.18 12.05
N GLN A 86 -2.00 -12.20 11.39
CA GLN A 86 -0.80 -12.08 10.58
C GLN A 86 -1.07 -11.25 9.33
N ILE A 87 -2.17 -11.53 8.62
CA ILE A 87 -2.58 -10.77 7.43
C ILE A 87 -2.81 -9.29 7.77
N LYS A 88 -3.41 -8.99 8.93
CA LYS A 88 -3.59 -7.61 9.39
C LYS A 88 -2.25 -6.87 9.57
N ARG A 89 -1.25 -7.54 10.17
CA ARG A 89 0.09 -6.96 10.34
C ARG A 89 0.80 -6.73 9.01
N PHE A 90 0.68 -7.68 8.07
CA PHE A 90 1.23 -7.52 6.72
C PHE A 90 0.55 -6.39 5.96
N LEU A 91 -0.76 -6.25 6.11
CA LEU A 91 -1.51 -5.15 5.49
C LEU A 91 -1.02 -3.79 6.00
N GLY A 92 -0.86 -3.64 7.31
CA GLY A 92 -0.38 -2.39 7.91
C GLY A 92 1.03 -2.04 7.47
N ARG A 93 1.97 -2.99 7.50
CA ARG A 93 3.34 -2.78 7.00
C ARG A 93 3.35 -2.50 5.49
N GLY A 94 2.50 -3.17 4.73
CA GLY A 94 2.34 -2.92 3.30
C GLY A 94 1.92 -1.50 3.01
N LEU A 95 0.96 -0.95 3.76
CA LEU A 95 0.54 0.44 3.66
C LEU A 95 1.67 1.43 4.00
N GLN A 96 2.49 1.11 5.01
CA GLN A 96 3.66 1.93 5.34
C GLN A 96 4.66 1.98 4.18
N ILE A 97 5.01 0.83 3.62
CA ILE A 97 5.94 0.73 2.48
C ILE A 97 5.35 1.46 1.28
N SER A 98 4.09 1.23 0.94
CA SER A 98 3.40 1.91 -0.17
C SER A 98 3.38 3.44 0.03
N SER A 99 3.20 3.93 1.25
CA SER A 99 3.26 5.37 1.53
C SER A 99 4.64 5.97 1.26
N ILE A 100 5.71 5.23 1.54
CA ILE A 100 7.09 5.66 1.26
C ILE A 100 7.37 5.60 -0.25
N THR A 101 6.99 4.51 -0.93
CA THR A 101 7.19 4.37 -2.38
C THR A 101 6.40 5.40 -3.18
N MET A 102 5.19 5.76 -2.74
CA MET A 102 4.42 6.86 -3.32
C MET A 102 5.13 8.21 -3.17
N THR A 103 5.89 8.40 -2.10
CA THR A 103 6.71 9.63 -1.96
C THR A 103 7.83 9.64 -2.99
N VAL A 104 8.51 8.51 -3.20
CA VAL A 104 9.52 8.36 -4.26
C VAL A 104 8.91 8.57 -5.65
N PHE A 105 7.70 8.04 -5.88
CA PHE A 105 6.93 8.24 -7.11
C PHE A 105 6.76 9.72 -7.45
N TYR A 106 6.34 10.57 -6.50
CA TYR A 106 6.18 12.01 -6.75
C TYR A 106 7.50 12.72 -7.03
N ILE A 107 8.60 12.29 -6.40
CA ILE A 107 9.94 12.84 -6.70
C ILE A 107 10.34 12.46 -8.14
N LEU A 108 10.15 11.20 -8.54
CA LEU A 108 10.43 10.75 -9.91
C LEU A 108 9.55 11.49 -10.93
N LEU A 109 8.27 11.70 -10.62
CA LEU A 109 7.35 12.45 -11.47
C LEU A 109 7.84 13.90 -11.71
N MET A 110 8.40 14.54 -10.69
CA MET A 110 9.02 15.85 -10.84
C MET A 110 10.22 15.82 -11.82
N TYR A 111 11.05 14.78 -11.78
CA TYR A 111 12.18 14.63 -12.72
C TYR A 111 11.67 14.36 -14.14
N ILE A 112 10.66 13.49 -14.30
CA ILE A 112 10.01 13.22 -15.58
C ILE A 112 9.44 14.52 -16.17
N TRP A 113 8.81 15.35 -15.34
CA TRP A 113 8.32 16.66 -15.79
C TRP A 113 9.43 17.53 -16.37
N LYS A 114 10.58 17.62 -15.69
CA LYS A 114 11.74 18.40 -16.16
C LYS A 114 12.29 17.89 -17.49
N GLU A 115 12.36 16.58 -17.66
CA GLU A 115 12.84 15.95 -18.90
C GLU A 115 11.84 16.08 -20.06
N THR A 116 10.53 16.05 -19.76
CA THR A 116 9.48 16.14 -20.76
C THR A 116 9.30 17.59 -21.27
N PHE A 117 9.45 18.56 -20.38
CA PHE A 117 9.19 19.97 -20.66
C PHE A 117 10.40 20.87 -20.34
N PRO A 118 11.54 20.71 -21.02
CA PRO A 118 12.74 21.46 -20.73
C PRO A 118 12.60 22.97 -20.95
N GLN A 119 11.63 23.38 -21.79
CA GLN A 119 11.32 24.79 -22.04
C GLN A 119 10.55 25.45 -20.88
N PHE A 120 9.89 24.67 -20.03
CA PHE A 120 9.19 25.18 -18.86
C PHE A 120 10.06 24.93 -17.61
N SER A 121 10.84 25.93 -17.21
CA SER A 121 11.59 25.84 -15.97
C SER A 121 10.61 25.74 -14.80
N LEU A 122 10.68 24.62 -14.08
CA LEU A 122 9.92 24.49 -12.84
C LEU A 122 10.41 25.55 -11.85
N ALA A 123 9.50 26.38 -11.34
CA ALA A 123 9.90 27.40 -10.36
C ALA A 123 10.61 26.71 -9.18
N PRO A 124 11.76 27.23 -8.74
CA PRO A 124 12.53 26.61 -7.65
C PRO A 124 11.70 26.35 -6.40
N ALA A 125 10.73 27.23 -6.11
CA ALA A 125 9.81 27.09 -5.00
C ALA A 125 9.00 25.78 -5.07
N ILE A 126 8.58 25.32 -6.26
CA ILE A 126 7.84 24.07 -6.44
C ILE A 126 8.76 22.88 -6.15
N ALA A 127 10.00 22.91 -6.65
CA ALA A 127 10.95 21.84 -6.38
C ALA A 127 11.25 21.73 -4.87
N TYR A 128 11.46 22.85 -4.18
CA TYR A 128 11.62 22.86 -2.72
C TYR A 128 10.37 22.36 -1.99
N ALA A 129 9.18 22.76 -2.42
CA ALA A 129 7.93 22.29 -1.83
C ALA A 129 7.77 20.78 -1.95
N VAL A 130 8.13 20.18 -3.10
CA VAL A 130 8.11 18.71 -3.30
C VAL A 130 9.09 18.04 -2.34
N TRP A 131 10.33 18.52 -2.22
CA TRP A 131 11.31 17.92 -1.33
C TRP A 131 10.95 18.06 0.15
N ILE A 132 10.46 19.23 0.56
CA ILE A 132 10.01 19.46 1.94
C ILE A 132 8.84 18.55 2.28
N SER A 133 7.81 18.50 1.43
CA SER A 133 6.65 17.65 1.66
C SER A 133 6.99 16.17 1.65
N ALA A 134 7.90 15.72 0.77
CA ALA A 134 8.42 14.36 0.73
C ALA A 134 9.13 13.99 2.03
N THR A 135 10.00 14.88 2.53
CA THR A 135 10.73 14.68 3.78
C THR A 135 9.77 14.58 4.97
N ILE A 136 8.83 15.52 5.09
CA ILE A 136 7.80 15.52 6.14
C ILE A 136 6.98 14.22 6.09
N ARG A 137 6.54 13.81 4.91
CA ARG A 137 5.76 12.59 4.72
C ARG A 137 6.54 11.34 5.15
N ILE A 138 7.81 11.21 4.77
CA ILE A 138 8.65 10.09 5.18
C ILE A 138 8.83 10.08 6.70
N ILE A 139 9.12 11.23 7.32
CA ILE A 139 9.24 11.33 8.77
C ILE A 139 7.94 10.87 9.45
N ILE A 140 6.79 11.38 9.00
CA ILE A 140 5.48 10.99 9.56
C ILE A 140 5.26 9.48 9.39
N CYS A 141 5.57 8.90 8.23
CA CYS A 141 5.41 7.45 7.99
C CYS A 141 6.30 6.60 8.90
N LEU A 142 7.45 7.12 9.33
CA LEU A 142 8.39 6.40 10.20
C LEU A 142 8.10 6.60 11.70
N LEU A 143 7.21 7.52 12.06
CA LEU A 143 6.87 7.76 13.45
C LEU A 143 6.20 6.51 14.08
N PRO A 144 6.65 6.07 15.27
CA PRO A 144 6.09 4.91 15.96
C PRO A 144 4.62 5.11 16.36
N GLN A 145 4.17 6.36 16.48
CA GLN A 145 2.78 6.70 16.81
C GLN A 145 1.76 6.22 15.76
N ASN A 146 2.19 6.00 14.51
CA ASN A 146 1.29 5.54 13.44
C ASN A 146 0.87 4.07 13.59
N ASP A 147 1.55 3.30 14.46
CA ASP A 147 1.24 1.89 14.79
C ASP A 147 0.73 1.06 13.60
N TRP A 148 1.47 1.08 12.50
CA TRP A 148 1.12 0.37 11.27
C TRP A 148 0.87 -1.13 11.45
N THR A 149 1.37 -1.71 12.54
CA THR A 149 1.24 -3.13 12.87
C THR A 149 0.19 -3.40 13.94
N GLY A 150 -0.24 -2.38 14.65
CA GLY A 150 -1.35 -2.45 15.57
C GLY A 150 -2.62 -2.86 14.84
N ALA A 151 -3.49 -3.60 15.53
CA ALA A 151 -4.83 -3.78 15.03
C ALA A 151 -5.37 -2.37 14.75
N VAL A 152 -5.69 -2.06 13.50
CA VAL A 152 -6.48 -0.89 13.19
C VAL A 152 -7.71 -1.06 14.06
N SER A 153 -7.66 -0.47 15.24
CA SER A 153 -8.81 -0.25 16.07
C SER A 153 -9.63 0.72 15.26
N TYR A 154 -10.50 0.15 14.40
CA TYR A 154 -11.66 0.92 14.03
C TYR A 154 -12.26 1.27 15.38
N THR A 155 -12.02 2.47 15.85
CA THR A 155 -12.92 3.10 16.79
C THR A 155 -14.25 3.01 16.06
N HIS A 156 -14.99 1.96 16.37
CA HIS A 156 -16.40 1.93 16.11
C HIS A 156 -16.91 3.20 16.77
N LEU A 157 -17.17 4.21 15.96
CA LEU A 157 -18.30 5.06 16.21
C LEU A 157 -19.50 4.11 16.16
N THR A 158 -19.66 3.31 17.19
CA THR A 158 -20.94 2.74 17.53
C THR A 158 -21.77 3.95 17.92
N LEU A 159 -22.45 4.52 16.92
CA LEU A 159 -23.66 5.24 17.18
C LEU A 159 -24.46 4.34 18.14
N PRO A 160 -24.83 4.83 19.34
CA PRO A 160 -25.71 4.08 20.20
C PRO A 160 -27.01 3.89 19.43
N THR A 161 -27.17 2.74 18.80
CA THR A 161 -28.48 2.30 18.38
C THR A 161 -29.22 2.03 19.65
N ASN A 162 -29.99 3.00 20.11
CA ASN A 162 -31.09 2.81 21.04
C ASN A 162 -31.98 1.71 20.43
N ARG A 163 -31.78 0.49 20.88
CA ARG A 163 -32.82 -0.53 20.89
C ARG A 163 -33.40 -0.56 22.28
N GLU A 164 -34.22 0.41 22.56
CA GLU A 164 -35.34 0.22 23.49
C GLU A 164 -36.58 -0.01 22.63
N VAL A 165 -37.13 -1.20 22.73
CA VAL A 165 -38.46 -1.72 22.95
C VAL A 165 -38.48 -3.20 22.57
#